data_0053b02f389f9290925597fad39409e1
#
_entry.id   0053b02f389f9290925597fad39409e1
#
_cell.length_a   1.000
_cell.length_b   1.000
_cell.length_c   1.000
_cell.angle_alpha   90.00
_cell.angle_beta   90.00
_cell.angle_gamma   90.00
#
_symmetry.space_group_name_H-M   'P 1'
#
loop_
_entity.id
_entity.type
_entity.pdbx_description
1 polymer ?
#
loop_
_entity_poly.entity_id
_entity_poly.type
_entity_poly.pdbx_seq_one_letter_code
_entity_poly.pdbx_strand_id
1 'polypeptide(L)'
;MLTSPDGDTAELLAVLNQHLELALPHALALRREVHRHPDLSGAERPTADRLRHALPTLKATRVADTGFLVRIGPPGPAVVIRAELDALPLVEATGVDWAATGTAMHACGHDVHLAALWALLQAARKVDLPVGLIGLFQPREEVQPSGAQSVVGSAVLAEDEVIAVVGAHVQPRVVSGVVSTGMGAVNAAADEFEITIHGHPGHGAYPHIAVDPVPILASIITGMQELVSRTIDPVHPSVITIGRVEAGTAANIIPASGRLSGVIRTMYEQDRSHLHNAIRTLVHHAAAARGATAEVEITTGHPLLVNDRRLVQLTDPLLDHLGIPVAHEPFRSCGADDFSHYAEIAPTLMMFVGVQQDPAAPISPAELNSRSQVGLHHPTFLPSSDAVALVARSLMAGYLAGAQLARH
;
A
#
# COMPACT_ATOMS: atom_id res chain seq x y z
N MET A 1 -16.98 5.97 -23.95
CA MET A 1 -17.86 4.78 -23.91
C MET A 1 -16.94 3.61 -23.55
N LEU A 2 -17.23 2.90 -22.47
CA LEU A 2 -16.54 1.66 -22.12
C LEU A 2 -16.90 0.64 -23.24
N THR A 3 -15.90 0.11 -23.92
CA THR A 3 -16.13 -0.96 -24.91
C THR A 3 -16.32 -2.26 -24.14
N SER A 4 -17.42 -2.98 -24.43
CA SER A 4 -17.63 -4.31 -23.85
C SER A 4 -16.43 -5.24 -24.17
N PRO A 5 -16.11 -6.18 -23.26
CA PRO A 5 -15.06 -7.16 -23.54
C PRO A 5 -15.35 -7.95 -24.82
N ASP A 6 -14.31 -8.38 -25.51
CA ASP A 6 -14.47 -9.30 -26.65
C ASP A 6 -15.13 -10.62 -26.21
N GLY A 7 -15.74 -11.36 -27.17
CA GLY A 7 -16.50 -12.57 -26.86
C GLY A 7 -15.70 -13.63 -26.11
N ASP A 8 -14.45 -13.86 -26.51
CA ASP A 8 -13.57 -14.85 -25.90
C ASP A 8 -13.22 -14.47 -24.45
N THR A 9 -12.94 -13.19 -24.21
CA THR A 9 -12.65 -12.69 -22.86
C THR A 9 -13.88 -12.73 -21.96
N ALA A 10 -15.07 -12.41 -22.47
CA ALA A 10 -16.31 -12.47 -21.71
C ALA A 10 -16.66 -13.92 -21.35
N GLU A 11 -16.47 -14.88 -22.26
CA GLU A 11 -16.68 -16.31 -21.99
C GLU A 11 -15.69 -16.82 -20.92
N LEU A 12 -14.39 -16.51 -21.05
CA LEU A 12 -13.39 -16.92 -20.06
C LEU A 12 -13.66 -16.29 -18.68
N LEU A 13 -14.08 -15.02 -18.63
CA LEU A 13 -14.49 -14.34 -17.39
C LEU A 13 -15.64 -15.09 -16.72
N ALA A 14 -16.67 -15.47 -17.46
CA ALA A 14 -17.82 -16.21 -16.93
C ALA A 14 -17.44 -17.57 -16.37
N VAL A 15 -16.61 -18.33 -17.10
CA VAL A 15 -16.13 -19.66 -16.66
C VAL A 15 -15.23 -19.54 -15.41
N LEU A 16 -14.30 -18.58 -15.41
CA LEU A 16 -13.46 -18.31 -14.23
C LEU A 16 -14.31 -17.94 -13.02
N ASN A 17 -15.32 -17.05 -13.18
CA ASN A 17 -16.20 -16.65 -12.10
C ASN A 17 -17.00 -17.85 -11.56
N GLN A 18 -17.47 -18.77 -12.42
CA GLN A 18 -18.14 -19.99 -11.97
C GLN A 18 -17.24 -20.87 -11.09
N HIS A 19 -15.98 -21.07 -11.48
CA HIS A 19 -15.02 -21.82 -10.67
C HIS A 19 -14.62 -21.08 -9.40
N LEU A 20 -14.57 -19.75 -9.46
CA LEU A 20 -14.31 -18.90 -8.29
C LEU A 20 -15.40 -19.10 -7.22
N GLU A 21 -16.68 -19.06 -7.62
CA GLU A 21 -17.81 -19.29 -6.70
C GLU A 21 -17.69 -20.63 -5.95
N LEU A 22 -17.22 -21.68 -6.63
CA LEU A 22 -16.99 -23.00 -6.03
C LEU A 22 -15.83 -22.99 -5.01
N ALA A 23 -14.86 -22.09 -5.18
CA ALA A 23 -13.71 -21.96 -4.29
C ALA A 23 -14.00 -21.08 -3.05
N LEU A 24 -14.97 -20.15 -3.13
CA LEU A 24 -15.23 -19.15 -2.08
C LEU A 24 -15.48 -19.74 -0.68
N PRO A 25 -16.26 -20.82 -0.49
CA PRO A 25 -16.45 -21.37 0.86
C PRO A 25 -15.15 -21.80 1.54
N HIS A 26 -14.23 -22.38 0.76
CA HIS A 26 -12.91 -22.78 1.25
C HIS A 26 -11.98 -21.57 1.48
N ALA A 27 -12.08 -20.55 0.61
CA ALA A 27 -11.35 -19.30 0.78
C ALA A 27 -11.75 -18.56 2.08
N LEU A 28 -13.04 -18.55 2.40
CA LEU A 28 -13.54 -17.99 3.66
C LEU A 28 -13.04 -18.75 4.89
N ALA A 29 -12.96 -20.09 4.81
CA ALA A 29 -12.37 -20.90 5.87
C ALA A 29 -10.87 -20.60 6.03
N LEU A 30 -10.15 -20.51 4.92
CA LEU A 30 -8.73 -20.14 4.88
C LEU A 30 -8.49 -18.73 5.44
N ARG A 31 -9.31 -17.74 5.08
CA ARG A 31 -9.26 -16.40 5.64
C ARG A 31 -9.32 -16.42 7.18
N ARG A 32 -10.30 -17.14 7.75
CA ARG A 32 -10.46 -17.25 9.22
C ARG A 32 -9.25 -17.92 9.88
N GLU A 33 -8.66 -18.89 9.21
CA GLU A 33 -7.47 -19.59 9.72
C GLU A 33 -6.23 -18.68 9.69
N VAL A 34 -6.04 -17.92 8.61
CA VAL A 34 -4.96 -16.93 8.49
C VAL A 34 -5.17 -15.81 9.52
N HIS A 35 -6.37 -15.27 9.63
CA HIS A 35 -6.72 -14.19 10.56
C HIS A 35 -6.49 -14.58 12.02
N ARG A 36 -6.84 -15.82 12.40
CA ARG A 36 -6.63 -16.34 13.76
C ARG A 36 -5.15 -16.48 14.14
N HIS A 37 -4.27 -16.64 13.15
CA HIS A 37 -2.85 -16.91 13.34
C HIS A 37 -2.00 -15.93 12.52
N PRO A 38 -2.06 -14.62 12.82
CA PRO A 38 -1.33 -13.60 12.08
C PRO A 38 0.16 -13.62 12.43
N ASP A 39 1.00 -13.41 11.45
CA ASP A 39 2.45 -13.29 11.62
C ASP A 39 2.90 -11.87 11.29
N LEU A 40 3.81 -11.30 12.09
CA LEU A 40 4.37 -9.96 11.85
C LEU A 40 5.30 -9.94 10.65
N SER A 41 5.49 -8.75 10.08
CA SER A 41 6.45 -8.49 9.00
C SER A 41 7.84 -9.07 9.30
N GLY A 42 8.36 -9.88 8.37
CA GLY A 42 9.63 -10.60 8.51
C GLY A 42 9.52 -11.96 9.24
N ALA A 43 8.37 -12.28 9.81
CA ALA A 43 8.11 -13.55 10.52
C ALA A 43 7.02 -14.41 9.85
N GLU A 44 6.59 -14.10 8.64
CA GLU A 44 5.40 -14.64 7.94
C GLU A 44 5.56 -16.10 7.47
N ARG A 45 6.66 -16.76 7.79
CA ARG A 45 6.90 -18.15 7.37
C ARG A 45 5.75 -19.11 7.74
N PRO A 46 5.15 -19.09 8.95
CA PRO A 46 4.03 -19.97 9.26
C PRO A 46 2.80 -19.69 8.38
N THR A 47 2.48 -18.42 8.11
CA THR A 47 1.39 -18.03 7.20
C THR A 47 1.69 -18.49 5.76
N ALA A 48 2.92 -18.27 5.26
CA ALA A 48 3.35 -18.73 3.95
C ALA A 48 3.27 -20.27 3.82
N ASP A 49 3.71 -21.01 4.84
CA ASP A 49 3.64 -22.46 4.84
C ASP A 49 2.19 -22.96 4.89
N ARG A 50 1.29 -22.32 5.64
CA ARG A 50 -0.16 -22.60 5.66
C ARG A 50 -0.78 -22.43 4.26
N LEU A 51 -0.49 -21.32 3.58
CA LEU A 51 -0.97 -21.05 2.22
C LEU A 51 -0.40 -22.05 1.19
N ARG A 52 0.90 -22.41 1.30
CA ARG A 52 1.51 -23.44 0.44
C ARG A 52 0.87 -24.81 0.64
N HIS A 53 0.55 -25.20 1.87
CA HIS A 53 -0.19 -26.43 2.16
C HIS A 53 -1.61 -26.40 1.58
N ALA A 54 -2.24 -25.24 1.52
CA ALA A 54 -3.54 -25.06 0.87
C ALA A 54 -3.45 -25.09 -0.68
N LEU A 55 -2.22 -25.10 -1.27
CA LEU A 55 -1.94 -25.18 -2.71
C LEU A 55 -1.05 -26.38 -3.05
N PRO A 56 -1.38 -27.63 -2.63
CA PRO A 56 -0.43 -28.74 -2.57
C PRO A 56 0.12 -29.20 -3.93
N THR A 57 -0.58 -28.89 -5.02
CA THR A 57 -0.19 -29.34 -6.37
C THR A 57 0.54 -28.25 -7.17
N LEU A 58 0.71 -27.06 -6.62
CA LEU A 58 1.44 -25.96 -7.26
C LEU A 58 2.89 -25.93 -6.75
N LYS A 59 3.82 -25.86 -7.70
CA LYS A 59 5.23 -25.67 -7.37
C LYS A 59 5.43 -24.22 -6.88
N ALA A 60 5.81 -24.07 -5.63
CA ALA A 60 6.12 -22.78 -5.05
C ALA A 60 7.62 -22.46 -5.19
N THR A 61 7.94 -21.26 -5.65
CA THR A 61 9.30 -20.70 -5.64
C THR A 61 9.38 -19.65 -4.52
N ARG A 62 10.38 -19.78 -3.65
CA ARG A 62 10.60 -18.82 -2.55
C ARG A 62 11.10 -17.48 -3.09
N VAL A 63 10.70 -16.38 -2.43
CA VAL A 63 11.12 -15.02 -2.74
C VAL A 63 11.14 -14.17 -1.47
N ALA A 64 12.02 -13.20 -1.39
CA ALA A 64 12.08 -12.21 -0.31
C ALA A 64 11.99 -12.84 1.11
N ASP A 65 12.78 -13.88 1.38
CA ASP A 65 12.93 -14.63 2.63
C ASP A 65 11.72 -15.51 2.99
N THR A 66 10.57 -14.92 3.35
CA THR A 66 9.39 -15.64 3.83
C THR A 66 8.31 -15.79 2.76
N GLY A 67 8.34 -14.97 1.70
CA GLY A 67 7.38 -15.01 0.61
C GLY A 67 7.59 -16.16 -0.38
N PHE A 68 6.63 -16.30 -1.25
CA PHE A 68 6.69 -17.28 -2.36
C PHE A 68 5.80 -16.85 -3.52
N LEU A 69 6.07 -17.44 -4.67
CA LEU A 69 5.19 -17.33 -5.84
C LEU A 69 4.83 -18.73 -6.37
N VAL A 70 3.70 -18.79 -7.07
CA VAL A 70 3.24 -19.96 -7.82
C VAL A 70 2.82 -19.52 -9.21
N ARG A 71 3.07 -20.36 -10.22
CA ARG A 71 2.69 -20.10 -11.61
C ARG A 71 1.67 -21.12 -12.10
N ILE A 72 0.66 -20.64 -12.83
CA ILE A 72 -0.39 -21.42 -13.51
C ILE A 72 -0.46 -20.95 -14.97
N GLY A 73 -0.84 -21.84 -15.89
CA GLY A 73 -1.01 -21.53 -17.31
C GLY A 73 0.24 -21.75 -18.15
N PRO A 74 0.26 -21.25 -19.39
CA PRO A 74 1.33 -21.49 -20.34
C PRO A 74 2.65 -20.81 -19.92
N PRO A 75 3.82 -21.30 -20.38
CA PRO A 75 5.08 -20.59 -20.24
C PRO A 75 5.09 -19.30 -21.09
N GLY A 76 6.06 -18.41 -20.84
CA GLY A 76 6.19 -17.11 -21.53
C GLY A 76 5.45 -15.98 -20.79
N PRO A 77 4.76 -15.07 -21.51
CA PRO A 77 4.15 -13.91 -20.92
C PRO A 77 3.23 -14.23 -19.73
N ALA A 78 3.29 -13.42 -18.66
CA ALA A 78 2.52 -13.65 -17.44
C ALA A 78 2.03 -12.37 -16.79
N VAL A 79 0.87 -12.44 -16.13
CA VAL A 79 0.36 -11.42 -15.23
C VAL A 79 0.63 -11.85 -13.79
N VAL A 80 1.22 -10.97 -13.01
CA VAL A 80 1.45 -11.18 -11.58
C VAL A 80 0.28 -10.63 -10.78
N ILE A 81 -0.28 -11.43 -9.88
CA ILE A 81 -1.32 -11.04 -8.93
C ILE A 81 -0.71 -11.12 -7.52
N ARG A 82 -0.68 -9.98 -6.81
CA ARG A 82 -0.03 -9.84 -5.50
C ARG A 82 -1.04 -9.87 -4.36
N ALA A 83 -0.68 -10.55 -3.27
CA ALA A 83 -1.30 -10.41 -1.96
C ALA A 83 -0.22 -10.43 -0.87
N GLU A 84 -0.43 -9.69 0.21
CA GLU A 84 0.49 -9.46 1.33
C GLU A 84 0.33 -10.53 2.40
N LEU A 85 1.46 -10.98 2.98
CA LEU A 85 1.48 -12.03 4.00
C LEU A 85 1.39 -11.51 5.43
N ASP A 86 1.89 -10.30 5.66
CA ASP A 86 2.17 -9.78 7.01
C ASP A 86 0.95 -9.19 7.71
N ALA A 87 1.07 -9.11 9.02
CA ALA A 87 0.11 -8.52 9.95
C ALA A 87 0.81 -7.45 10.81
N LEU A 88 0.00 -6.67 11.52
CA LEU A 88 0.43 -5.56 12.35
C LEU A 88 0.60 -5.94 13.82
N PRO A 89 1.52 -5.30 14.57
CA PRO A 89 1.70 -5.48 16.00
C PRO A 89 0.56 -4.77 16.78
N LEU A 90 -0.62 -5.38 16.75
CA LEU A 90 -1.85 -4.81 17.29
C LEU A 90 -2.66 -5.91 18.01
N VAL A 91 -3.20 -5.59 19.18
CA VAL A 91 -4.13 -6.50 19.89
C VAL A 91 -5.52 -6.34 19.29
N GLU A 92 -6.08 -7.43 18.81
CA GLU A 92 -7.41 -7.44 18.20
C GLU A 92 -8.52 -7.22 19.22
N ALA A 93 -9.52 -6.43 18.84
CA ALA A 93 -10.70 -6.11 19.65
C ALA A 93 -12.03 -6.27 18.87
N THR A 94 -12.06 -7.12 17.84
CA THR A 94 -13.25 -7.35 17.00
C THR A 94 -14.34 -8.17 17.71
N GLY A 95 -13.95 -9.04 18.64
CA GLY A 95 -14.87 -9.88 19.42
C GLY A 95 -15.43 -11.08 18.68
N VAL A 96 -14.95 -11.42 17.48
CA VAL A 96 -15.36 -12.62 16.74
C VAL A 96 -14.72 -13.89 17.34
N ASP A 97 -15.35 -15.04 17.15
CA ASP A 97 -14.88 -16.34 17.67
C ASP A 97 -13.59 -16.86 17.01
N TRP A 98 -13.21 -16.25 15.90
CA TRP A 98 -11.98 -16.52 15.16
C TRP A 98 -10.97 -15.34 15.22
N ALA A 99 -11.12 -14.44 16.19
CA ALA A 99 -10.17 -13.36 16.44
C ALA A 99 -8.78 -13.90 16.80
N ALA A 100 -7.74 -13.14 16.47
CA ALA A 100 -6.38 -13.41 16.92
C ALA A 100 -6.26 -13.23 18.44
N THR A 101 -5.56 -14.13 19.12
CA THR A 101 -5.42 -14.11 20.60
C THR A 101 -4.09 -13.52 21.06
N GLY A 102 -3.20 -13.15 20.13
CA GLY A 102 -1.85 -12.63 20.40
C GLY A 102 -1.75 -11.11 20.39
N THR A 103 -0.57 -10.64 20.03
CA THR A 103 -0.22 -9.22 19.86
C THR A 103 -0.09 -8.83 18.40
N ALA A 104 -0.56 -9.65 17.48
CA ALA A 104 -0.61 -9.38 16.05
C ALA A 104 -2.05 -9.49 15.55
N MET A 105 -2.40 -8.71 14.52
CA MET A 105 -3.72 -8.68 13.90
C MET A 105 -3.60 -8.31 12.42
N HIS A 106 -4.41 -8.94 11.55
CA HIS A 106 -4.59 -8.50 10.16
C HIS A 106 -5.46 -7.23 10.07
N ALA A 107 -5.02 -6.14 10.72
CA ALA A 107 -5.77 -4.88 10.78
C ALA A 107 -5.69 -4.04 9.48
N CYS A 108 -4.96 -4.52 8.46
CA CYS A 108 -4.94 -3.95 7.11
C CYS A 108 -5.78 -4.77 6.10
N GLY A 109 -6.28 -5.94 6.51
CA GLY A 109 -7.14 -6.79 5.67
C GLY A 109 -6.38 -7.73 4.73
N HIS A 110 -5.08 -7.97 4.95
CA HIS A 110 -4.26 -8.86 4.14
C HIS A 110 -4.79 -10.31 4.15
N ASP A 111 -5.47 -10.76 5.21
CA ASP A 111 -6.18 -12.03 5.28
C ASP A 111 -7.26 -12.19 4.20
N VAL A 112 -7.93 -11.08 3.83
CA VAL A 112 -8.90 -11.03 2.73
C VAL A 112 -8.19 -11.17 1.39
N HIS A 113 -7.07 -10.44 1.19
CA HIS A 113 -6.30 -10.46 -0.06
C HIS A 113 -5.71 -11.84 -0.32
N LEU A 114 -5.15 -12.48 0.72
CA LEU A 114 -4.59 -13.84 0.65
C LEU A 114 -5.65 -14.88 0.28
N ALA A 115 -6.82 -14.82 0.91
CA ALA A 115 -7.93 -15.72 0.63
C ALA A 115 -8.49 -15.52 -0.78
N ALA A 116 -8.56 -14.26 -1.24
CA ALA A 116 -9.01 -13.91 -2.58
C ALA A 116 -8.04 -14.39 -3.66
N LEU A 117 -6.73 -14.18 -3.48
CA LEU A 117 -5.72 -14.71 -4.39
C LEU A 117 -5.76 -16.24 -4.43
N TRP A 118 -5.87 -16.90 -3.26
CA TRP A 118 -6.02 -18.35 -3.21
C TRP A 118 -7.23 -18.84 -4.01
N ALA A 119 -8.39 -18.18 -3.88
CA ALA A 119 -9.60 -18.53 -4.61
C ALA A 119 -9.43 -18.38 -6.13
N LEU A 120 -8.81 -17.27 -6.57
CA LEU A 120 -8.49 -17.04 -7.98
C LEU A 120 -7.56 -18.13 -8.52
N LEU A 121 -6.52 -18.52 -7.79
CA LEU A 121 -5.60 -19.58 -8.19
C LEU A 121 -6.34 -20.94 -8.30
N GLN A 122 -7.29 -21.23 -7.41
CA GLN A 122 -8.10 -22.46 -7.51
C GLN A 122 -9.01 -22.45 -8.73
N ALA A 123 -9.62 -21.32 -9.07
CA ALA A 123 -10.42 -21.18 -10.28
C ALA A 123 -9.56 -21.28 -11.55
N ALA A 124 -8.44 -20.58 -11.60
CA ALA A 124 -7.54 -20.53 -12.74
C ALA A 124 -6.97 -21.89 -13.14
N ARG A 125 -6.79 -22.82 -12.20
CA ARG A 125 -6.33 -24.20 -12.47
C ARG A 125 -7.35 -25.07 -13.22
N LYS A 126 -8.56 -24.60 -13.40
CA LYS A 126 -9.66 -25.35 -14.01
C LYS A 126 -9.96 -24.93 -15.44
N VAL A 127 -9.23 -23.95 -15.95
CA VAL A 127 -9.42 -23.37 -17.28
C VAL A 127 -8.10 -23.25 -18.03
N ASP A 128 -8.17 -23.19 -19.35
CA ASP A 128 -7.02 -22.87 -20.18
C ASP A 128 -6.82 -21.34 -20.17
N LEU A 129 -5.69 -20.89 -19.65
CA LEU A 129 -5.35 -19.48 -19.52
C LEU A 129 -4.64 -18.98 -20.79
N PRO A 130 -4.94 -17.75 -21.26
CA PRO A 130 -4.30 -17.18 -22.46
C PRO A 130 -2.83 -16.81 -22.23
N VAL A 131 -2.45 -16.47 -21.02
CA VAL A 131 -1.08 -16.16 -20.56
C VAL A 131 -0.88 -16.73 -19.17
N GLY A 132 0.38 -16.80 -18.70
CA GLY A 132 0.66 -17.23 -17.33
C GLY A 132 -0.01 -16.33 -16.28
N LEU A 133 -0.48 -16.94 -15.19
CA LEU A 133 -0.88 -16.28 -13.97
C LEU A 133 0.14 -16.63 -12.89
N ILE A 134 0.79 -15.61 -12.32
CA ILE A 134 1.70 -15.76 -11.20
C ILE A 134 1.02 -15.20 -9.96
N GLY A 135 0.69 -16.06 -9.00
CA GLY A 135 0.26 -15.64 -7.67
C GLY A 135 1.48 -15.34 -6.80
N LEU A 136 1.67 -14.09 -6.42
CA LEU A 136 2.74 -13.63 -5.56
C LEU A 136 2.23 -13.38 -4.14
N PHE A 137 2.73 -14.16 -3.19
CA PHE A 137 2.48 -14.02 -1.76
C PHE A 137 3.66 -13.24 -1.16
N GLN A 138 3.50 -11.92 -1.07
CA GLN A 138 4.57 -10.99 -0.72
C GLN A 138 4.69 -10.81 0.78
N PRO A 139 5.91 -10.86 1.38
CA PRO A 139 6.13 -10.52 2.78
C PRO A 139 6.40 -9.02 2.97
N ARG A 140 6.40 -8.55 4.23
CA ARG A 140 6.92 -7.24 4.68
C ARG A 140 6.40 -6.05 3.89
N GLU A 141 5.09 -5.93 3.74
CA GLU A 141 4.49 -4.73 3.17
C GLU A 141 4.57 -3.56 4.16
N GLU A 142 4.35 -3.83 5.46
CA GLU A 142 4.15 -2.84 6.52
C GLU A 142 5.46 -2.29 7.14
N VAL A 143 6.62 -2.77 6.69
CA VAL A 143 7.92 -2.35 7.26
C VAL A 143 9.02 -2.17 6.20
N GLN A 144 10.06 -1.40 6.57
CA GLN A 144 11.28 -1.27 5.77
C GLN A 144 12.40 -2.20 6.31
N PRO A 145 13.28 -2.76 5.46
CA PRO A 145 13.20 -2.74 3.99
C PRO A 145 12.03 -3.58 3.50
N SER A 146 11.32 -3.06 2.48
CA SER A 146 10.05 -3.65 2.05
C SER A 146 10.21 -4.95 1.27
N GLY A 147 9.13 -5.76 1.32
CA GLY A 147 9.08 -7.02 0.58
C GLY A 147 9.07 -6.81 -0.92
N ALA A 148 8.34 -5.82 -1.43
CA ALA A 148 8.28 -5.53 -2.86
C ALA A 148 9.67 -5.16 -3.42
N GLN A 149 10.44 -4.31 -2.74
CA GLN A 149 11.83 -4.02 -3.12
C GLN A 149 12.68 -5.29 -3.17
N SER A 150 12.50 -6.17 -2.18
CA SER A 150 13.23 -7.43 -2.11
C SER A 150 12.84 -8.38 -3.26
N VAL A 151 11.56 -8.42 -3.66
CA VAL A 151 11.06 -9.20 -4.80
C VAL A 151 11.66 -8.67 -6.10
N VAL A 152 11.56 -7.37 -6.34
CA VAL A 152 12.08 -6.71 -7.56
C VAL A 152 13.61 -6.92 -7.64
N GLY A 153 14.34 -6.67 -6.55
CA GLY A 153 15.79 -6.83 -6.50
C GLY A 153 16.28 -8.27 -6.62
N SER A 154 15.44 -9.27 -6.34
CA SER A 154 15.81 -10.69 -6.43
C SER A 154 15.85 -11.23 -7.87
N ALA A 155 15.35 -10.48 -8.83
CA ALA A 155 15.18 -10.89 -10.22
C ALA A 155 14.39 -12.20 -10.43
N VAL A 156 13.66 -12.69 -9.40
CA VAL A 156 12.88 -13.94 -9.50
C VAL A 156 11.79 -13.88 -10.56
N LEU A 157 11.31 -12.69 -10.87
CA LEU A 157 10.33 -12.43 -11.93
C LEU A 157 10.98 -12.12 -13.30
N ALA A 158 12.32 -12.02 -13.37
CA ALA A 158 13.01 -11.69 -14.61
C ALA A 158 13.05 -12.84 -15.62
N GLU A 159 12.84 -14.09 -15.16
CA GLU A 159 12.71 -15.25 -16.04
C GLU A 159 11.35 -15.32 -16.73
N ASP A 160 10.36 -14.60 -16.19
CA ASP A 160 9.02 -14.48 -16.75
C ASP A 160 8.92 -13.14 -17.51
N GLU A 161 8.30 -13.17 -18.69
CA GLU A 161 7.93 -11.93 -19.38
C GLU A 161 6.70 -11.32 -18.67
N VAL A 162 6.93 -10.53 -17.60
CA VAL A 162 5.86 -9.94 -16.82
C VAL A 162 5.17 -8.82 -17.62
N ILE A 163 3.90 -9.03 -17.95
CA ILE A 163 3.09 -8.10 -18.76
C ILE A 163 2.48 -7.01 -17.88
N ALA A 164 2.04 -7.39 -16.69
CA ALA A 164 1.40 -6.51 -15.72
C ALA A 164 1.54 -7.07 -14.30
N VAL A 165 1.52 -6.19 -13.31
CA VAL A 165 1.37 -6.54 -11.91
C VAL A 165 0.08 -5.92 -11.37
N VAL A 166 -0.77 -6.76 -10.77
CA VAL A 166 -2.10 -6.36 -10.28
C VAL A 166 -2.23 -6.66 -8.80
N GLY A 167 -2.74 -5.70 -8.06
CA GLY A 167 -3.11 -5.81 -6.66
C GLY A 167 -4.54 -5.32 -6.43
N ALA A 168 -5.13 -5.73 -5.31
CA ALA A 168 -6.39 -5.19 -4.85
C ALA A 168 -6.35 -5.08 -3.33
N HIS A 169 -6.63 -3.88 -2.80
CA HIS A 169 -6.58 -3.61 -1.37
C HIS A 169 -7.97 -3.22 -0.85
N VAL A 170 -8.40 -3.82 0.25
CA VAL A 170 -9.65 -3.42 0.92
C VAL A 170 -9.52 -1.98 1.45
N GLN A 171 -10.56 -1.18 1.24
CA GLN A 171 -10.53 0.23 1.60
C GLN A 171 -11.83 0.68 2.28
N PRO A 172 -11.82 0.98 3.59
CA PRO A 172 -13.01 1.40 4.32
C PRO A 172 -13.52 2.80 3.91
N ARG A 173 -12.71 3.59 3.19
CA ARG A 173 -13.09 4.91 2.67
C ARG A 173 -13.68 4.87 1.26
N VAL A 174 -13.83 3.69 0.68
CA VAL A 174 -14.60 3.44 -0.55
C VAL A 174 -15.93 2.79 -0.15
N VAL A 175 -17.01 3.17 -0.84
CA VAL A 175 -18.35 2.61 -0.57
C VAL A 175 -18.33 1.10 -0.71
N SER A 176 -18.96 0.39 0.23
CA SER A 176 -19.00 -1.08 0.23
C SER A 176 -19.58 -1.62 -1.08
N GLY A 177 -18.93 -2.64 -1.64
CA GLY A 177 -19.35 -3.23 -2.91
C GLY A 177 -18.90 -2.47 -4.16
N VAL A 178 -18.25 -1.31 -4.02
CA VAL A 178 -17.70 -0.51 -5.12
C VAL A 178 -16.20 -0.76 -5.23
N VAL A 179 -15.66 -0.76 -6.45
CA VAL A 179 -14.22 -0.87 -6.71
C VAL A 179 -13.74 0.45 -7.32
N SER A 180 -12.62 0.97 -6.81
CA SER A 180 -11.95 2.14 -7.39
C SER A 180 -10.67 1.71 -8.08
N THR A 181 -10.58 1.96 -9.37
CA THR A 181 -9.42 1.63 -10.22
C THR A 181 -8.50 2.82 -10.43
N GLY A 182 -9.03 4.00 -10.71
CA GLY A 182 -8.36 5.28 -10.87
C GLY A 182 -7.08 5.28 -11.74
N MET A 183 -7.06 6.03 -12.83
CA MET A 183 -5.85 6.18 -13.66
C MET A 183 -4.84 7.15 -13.02
N GLY A 184 -3.54 6.89 -13.21
CA GLY A 184 -2.44 7.72 -12.70
C GLY A 184 -2.14 7.46 -11.22
N ALA A 185 -1.58 8.43 -10.51
CA ALA A 185 -1.20 8.27 -9.11
C ALA A 185 -2.42 8.04 -8.21
N VAL A 186 -2.44 6.93 -7.47
CA VAL A 186 -3.49 6.55 -6.53
C VAL A 186 -3.02 6.59 -5.08
N ASN A 187 -1.71 6.29 -4.81
CA ASN A 187 -1.08 6.51 -3.52
C ASN A 187 0.16 7.39 -3.65
N ALA A 188 0.47 8.12 -2.58
CA ALA A 188 1.59 9.04 -2.53
C ALA A 188 2.94 8.32 -2.49
N ALA A 189 3.97 9.00 -2.99
CA ALA A 189 5.34 8.71 -2.59
C ALA A 189 5.53 9.01 -1.10
N ALA A 190 6.45 8.29 -0.48
CA ALA A 190 6.74 8.38 0.95
C ALA A 190 8.23 8.49 1.19
N ASP A 191 8.64 9.61 1.79
CA ASP A 191 10.04 9.83 2.19
C ASP A 191 10.11 10.17 3.67
N GLU A 192 11.27 9.87 4.26
CA GLU A 192 11.58 10.25 5.63
C GLU A 192 12.63 11.36 5.63
N PHE A 193 12.62 12.20 6.66
CA PHE A 193 13.68 13.17 6.86
C PHE A 193 14.13 13.21 8.31
N GLU A 194 15.42 13.48 8.50
CA GLU A 194 16.02 13.84 9.76
C GLU A 194 16.82 15.15 9.59
N ILE A 195 16.63 16.09 10.51
CA ILE A 195 17.31 17.38 10.53
C ILE A 195 17.96 17.54 11.88
N THR A 196 19.28 17.82 11.88
CA THR A 196 20.04 18.14 13.07
C THR A 196 20.56 19.57 12.96
N ILE A 197 20.31 20.38 13.98
CA ILE A 197 20.86 21.74 14.12
C ILE A 197 21.97 21.71 15.17
N HIS A 198 23.17 22.16 14.80
CA HIS A 198 24.31 22.32 15.68
C HIS A 198 24.46 23.77 16.06
N GLY A 199 24.29 24.07 17.34
CA GLY A 199 24.45 25.38 17.94
C GLY A 199 25.74 25.47 18.78
N HIS A 200 25.71 26.42 19.70
CA HIS A 200 26.77 26.58 20.71
C HIS A 200 26.13 26.60 22.10
N PRO A 201 26.45 25.66 23.00
CA PRO A 201 25.79 25.55 24.29
C PRO A 201 26.14 26.71 25.21
N GLY A 202 25.23 27.01 26.15
CA GLY A 202 25.47 28.11 27.09
C GLY A 202 24.49 28.14 28.25
N HIS A 203 24.72 29.04 29.16
CA HIS A 203 23.79 29.29 30.26
C HIS A 203 22.57 30.06 29.76
N GLY A 204 21.37 29.64 30.10
CA GLY A 204 20.11 30.23 29.63
C GLY A 204 19.94 31.75 29.91
N ALA A 205 20.67 32.29 30.90
CA ALA A 205 20.69 33.73 31.17
C ALA A 205 21.64 34.54 30.24
N TYR A 206 22.50 33.87 29.46
CA TYR A 206 23.48 34.54 28.59
C TYR A 206 23.36 34.09 27.13
N PRO A 207 22.17 34.19 26.50
CA PRO A 207 21.97 33.69 25.15
C PRO A 207 22.79 34.44 24.08
N HIS A 208 23.29 35.66 24.38
CA HIS A 208 24.10 36.47 23.47
C HIS A 208 25.51 35.93 23.22
N ILE A 209 25.98 34.97 24.01
CA ILE A 209 27.27 34.26 23.82
C ILE A 209 27.08 32.78 23.46
N ALA A 210 25.87 32.38 23.14
CA ALA A 210 25.50 31.01 22.71
C ALA A 210 24.82 31.05 21.33
N VAL A 211 24.61 29.89 20.75
CA VAL A 211 23.78 29.71 19.57
C VAL A 211 22.72 28.67 19.90
N ASP A 212 21.49 29.12 20.12
CA ASP A 212 20.40 28.27 20.59
C ASP A 212 19.70 27.54 19.42
N PRO A 213 19.76 26.18 19.34
CA PRO A 213 19.08 25.44 18.31
C PRO A 213 17.55 25.38 18.48
N VAL A 214 17.01 25.62 19.67
CA VAL A 214 15.56 25.47 19.94
C VAL A 214 14.72 26.45 19.12
N PRO A 215 14.95 27.80 19.15
CA PRO A 215 14.22 28.72 18.30
C PRO A 215 14.49 28.56 16.82
N ILE A 216 15.65 27.97 16.43
CA ILE A 216 15.93 27.61 15.03
C ILE A 216 15.01 26.49 14.59
N LEU A 217 14.90 25.40 15.37
CA LEU A 217 13.97 24.29 15.09
C LEU A 217 12.52 24.77 15.00
N ALA A 218 12.08 25.64 15.93
CA ALA A 218 10.72 26.20 15.89
C ALA A 218 10.45 26.98 14.58
N SER A 219 11.43 27.75 14.12
CA SER A 219 11.35 28.47 12.83
C SER A 219 11.29 27.53 11.63
N ILE A 220 12.09 26.45 11.65
CA ILE A 220 12.10 25.42 10.61
C ILE A 220 10.76 24.71 10.56
N ILE A 221 10.21 24.29 11.71
CA ILE A 221 8.89 23.63 11.81
C ILE A 221 7.81 24.49 11.14
N THR A 222 7.75 25.78 11.48
CA THR A 222 6.78 26.71 10.88
C THR A 222 7.01 26.86 9.39
N GLY A 223 8.24 27.06 8.95
CA GLY A 223 8.58 27.24 7.54
C GLY A 223 8.28 25.98 6.70
N MET A 224 8.49 24.77 7.23
CA MET A 224 8.16 23.54 6.54
C MET A 224 6.66 23.41 6.25
N GLN A 225 5.79 23.85 7.16
CA GLN A 225 4.33 23.88 6.92
C GLN A 225 3.97 24.93 5.85
N GLU A 226 4.70 26.03 5.78
CA GLU A 226 4.52 27.06 4.74
C GLU A 226 4.95 26.56 3.36
N LEU A 227 5.97 25.69 3.26
CA LEU A 227 6.39 25.12 1.98
C LEU A 227 5.23 24.43 1.27
N VAL A 228 4.49 23.56 1.95
CA VAL A 228 3.33 22.88 1.36
C VAL A 228 2.27 23.89 0.92
N SER A 229 1.92 24.84 1.77
CA SER A 229 0.80 25.76 1.50
C SER A 229 1.13 26.91 0.54
N ARG A 230 2.42 27.19 0.26
CA ARG A 230 2.88 28.36 -0.52
C ARG A 230 3.70 28.03 -1.74
N THR A 231 4.24 26.81 -1.87
CA THR A 231 5.12 26.45 -2.98
C THR A 231 4.62 25.25 -3.79
N ILE A 232 3.67 24.51 -3.26
CA ILE A 232 2.99 23.40 -3.98
C ILE A 232 1.67 23.90 -4.56
N ASP A 233 1.31 23.44 -5.75
CA ASP A 233 0.00 23.73 -6.35
C ASP A 233 -1.10 23.26 -5.40
N PRO A 234 -2.09 24.12 -5.03
CA PRO A 234 -3.16 23.74 -4.10
C PRO A 234 -4.00 22.53 -4.52
N VAL A 235 -3.99 22.14 -5.81
CA VAL A 235 -4.68 20.94 -6.30
C VAL A 235 -3.80 19.68 -6.26
N HIS A 236 -2.54 19.82 -5.85
CA HIS A 236 -1.61 18.71 -5.68
C HIS A 236 -1.51 18.31 -4.20
N PRO A 237 -2.12 17.17 -3.80
CA PRO A 237 -2.03 16.71 -2.42
C PRO A 237 -0.57 16.45 -2.00
N SER A 238 -0.15 17.12 -0.95
CA SER A 238 1.16 16.94 -0.33
C SER A 238 1.06 17.11 1.18
N VAL A 239 1.84 16.34 1.94
CA VAL A 239 1.85 16.37 3.40
C VAL A 239 3.28 16.35 3.90
N ILE A 240 3.60 17.25 4.86
CA ILE A 240 4.80 17.17 5.69
C ILE A 240 4.34 16.99 7.13
N THR A 241 4.74 15.90 7.77
CA THR A 241 4.47 15.65 9.19
C THR A 241 5.79 15.58 9.94
N ILE A 242 5.93 16.39 10.99
CA ILE A 242 7.04 16.31 11.94
C ILE A 242 6.56 15.46 13.11
N GLY A 243 7.10 14.24 13.22
CA GLY A 243 6.68 13.26 14.22
C GLY A 243 7.50 13.31 15.52
N ARG A 244 8.73 13.86 15.46
CA ARG A 244 9.66 13.90 16.60
C ARG A 244 10.43 15.20 16.62
N VAL A 245 10.58 15.77 17.83
CA VAL A 245 11.43 16.95 18.10
C VAL A 245 12.15 16.72 19.42
N GLU A 246 13.48 16.89 19.42
CA GLU A 246 14.33 16.70 20.60
C GLU A 246 15.33 17.85 20.73
N ALA A 247 15.37 18.54 21.88
CA ALA A 247 16.36 19.56 22.18
C ALA A 247 16.42 19.82 23.68
N GLY A 248 17.63 19.85 24.23
CA GLY A 248 17.90 20.19 25.63
C GLY A 248 17.46 19.15 26.66
N THR A 249 18.00 19.25 27.85
CA THR A 249 17.72 18.36 29.00
C THR A 249 17.39 19.11 30.28
N ALA A 250 17.63 20.44 30.31
CA ALA A 250 17.40 21.30 31.49
C ALA A 250 16.94 22.68 31.06
N ALA A 251 16.04 23.30 31.83
CA ALA A 251 15.40 24.57 31.51
C ALA A 251 16.37 25.76 31.49
N ASN A 252 17.50 25.70 32.18
CA ASN A 252 18.47 26.77 32.30
C ASN A 252 19.75 26.58 31.46
N ILE A 253 19.75 25.59 30.55
CA ILE A 253 20.90 25.27 29.69
C ILE A 253 20.47 25.36 28.23
N ILE A 254 21.15 26.18 27.43
CA ILE A 254 21.05 26.16 25.97
C ILE A 254 21.79 24.94 25.46
N PRO A 255 21.13 24.03 24.72
CA PRO A 255 21.75 22.79 24.25
C PRO A 255 22.75 23.03 23.12
N ALA A 256 23.70 22.10 22.96
CA ALA A 256 24.65 22.11 21.84
C ALA A 256 24.01 21.76 20.49
N SER A 257 22.93 20.99 20.51
CA SER A 257 22.22 20.57 19.30
C SER A 257 20.74 20.32 19.57
N GLY A 258 19.97 20.30 18.51
CA GLY A 258 18.59 19.85 18.53
C GLY A 258 18.26 19.12 17.23
N ARG A 259 17.27 18.25 17.28
CA ARG A 259 16.91 17.34 16.18
C ARG A 259 15.41 17.31 15.96
N LEU A 260 14.99 17.15 14.72
CA LEU A 260 13.62 16.82 14.36
C LEU A 260 13.61 15.77 13.23
N SER A 261 12.56 14.96 13.18
CA SER A 261 12.35 13.98 12.11
C SER A 261 10.87 13.84 11.77
N GLY A 262 10.61 13.34 10.55
CA GLY A 262 9.25 13.21 10.07
C GLY A 262 9.17 12.60 8.67
N VAL A 263 8.02 12.75 8.04
CA VAL A 263 7.71 12.18 6.74
C VAL A 263 7.23 13.22 5.74
N ILE A 264 7.52 12.98 4.46
CA ILE A 264 7.03 13.74 3.31
C ILE A 264 6.17 12.80 2.48
N ARG A 265 4.96 13.24 2.10
CA ARG A 265 4.05 12.52 1.21
C ARG A 265 3.70 13.43 0.04
N THR A 266 3.81 12.92 -1.21
CA THR A 266 3.49 13.70 -2.41
C THR A 266 2.81 12.83 -3.45
N MET A 267 1.83 13.40 -4.18
CA MET A 267 1.10 12.72 -5.25
C MET A 267 1.70 13.00 -6.64
N TYR A 268 2.80 13.78 -6.72
CA TYR A 268 3.48 14.14 -7.97
C TYR A 268 4.98 14.15 -7.76
N GLU A 269 5.74 13.56 -8.70
CA GLU A 269 7.21 13.44 -8.60
C GLU A 269 7.91 14.82 -8.65
N GLN A 270 7.35 15.76 -9.42
CA GLN A 270 7.85 17.13 -9.44
C GLN A 270 7.76 17.84 -8.08
N ASP A 271 6.66 17.61 -7.34
CA ASP A 271 6.46 18.18 -6.01
C ASP A 271 7.37 17.52 -4.97
N ARG A 272 7.61 16.21 -5.10
CA ARG A 272 8.58 15.46 -4.30
C ARG A 272 9.98 16.08 -4.41
N SER A 273 10.46 16.21 -5.63
CA SER A 273 11.78 16.80 -5.92
C SER A 273 11.86 18.25 -5.45
N HIS A 274 10.78 19.03 -5.64
CA HIS A 274 10.70 20.42 -5.19
C HIS A 274 10.80 20.52 -3.67
N LEU A 275 10.01 19.73 -2.92
CA LEU A 275 10.00 19.74 -1.46
C LEU A 275 11.34 19.32 -0.87
N HIS A 276 12.01 18.30 -1.42
CA HIS A 276 13.35 17.91 -0.98
C HIS A 276 14.34 19.08 -1.04
N ASN A 277 14.35 19.81 -2.17
CA ASN A 277 15.25 20.95 -2.36
C ASN A 277 14.86 22.15 -1.48
N ALA A 278 13.56 22.43 -1.36
CA ALA A 278 13.06 23.54 -0.57
C ALA A 278 13.31 23.33 0.93
N ILE A 279 13.16 22.11 1.45
CA ILE A 279 13.47 21.76 2.84
C ILE A 279 14.96 21.97 3.11
N ARG A 280 15.87 21.44 2.27
CA ARG A 280 17.30 21.66 2.44
C ARG A 280 17.66 23.15 2.46
N THR A 281 17.12 23.91 1.52
CA THR A 281 17.35 25.36 1.41
C THR A 281 16.85 26.11 2.65
N LEU A 282 15.60 25.84 3.07
CA LEU A 282 14.99 26.44 4.27
C LEU A 282 15.84 26.20 5.51
N VAL A 283 16.24 24.94 5.75
CA VAL A 283 16.96 24.51 6.94
C VAL A 283 18.34 25.14 7.01
N HIS A 284 19.10 25.11 5.93
CA HIS A 284 20.44 25.69 5.89
C HIS A 284 20.40 27.21 6.09
N HIS A 285 19.44 27.91 5.46
CA HIS A 285 19.32 29.35 5.63
C HIS A 285 18.85 29.73 7.04
N ALA A 286 17.90 28.98 7.63
CA ALA A 286 17.43 29.25 8.99
C ALA A 286 18.54 29.07 10.05
N ALA A 287 19.39 28.05 9.86
CA ALA A 287 20.55 27.80 10.70
C ALA A 287 21.61 28.91 10.52
N ALA A 288 22.03 29.18 9.29
CA ALA A 288 23.07 30.15 8.98
C ALA A 288 22.71 31.57 9.43
N ALA A 289 21.42 32.00 9.31
CA ALA A 289 20.94 33.28 9.74
C ALA A 289 21.13 33.55 11.26
N ARG A 290 21.35 32.47 12.04
CA ARG A 290 21.55 32.52 13.50
C ARG A 290 22.91 32.00 13.95
N GLY A 291 23.86 31.81 13.02
CA GLY A 291 25.22 31.33 13.30
C GLY A 291 25.32 29.85 13.65
N ALA A 292 24.28 29.06 13.36
CA ALA A 292 24.27 27.61 13.51
C ALA A 292 24.67 26.89 12.19
N THR A 293 24.97 25.60 12.28
CA THR A 293 25.06 24.70 11.14
C THR A 293 23.94 23.67 11.18
N ALA A 294 23.64 23.07 10.03
CA ALA A 294 22.58 22.08 9.92
C ALA A 294 23.03 20.89 9.07
N GLU A 295 22.55 19.71 9.45
CA GLU A 295 22.57 18.50 8.65
C GLU A 295 21.12 18.15 8.25
N VAL A 296 20.93 17.75 6.99
CA VAL A 296 19.61 17.39 6.45
C VAL A 296 19.76 16.07 5.70
N GLU A 297 19.24 15.02 6.29
CA GLU A 297 19.12 13.73 5.66
C GLU A 297 17.67 13.55 5.18
N ILE A 298 17.49 13.18 3.91
CA ILE A 298 16.19 12.78 3.35
C ILE A 298 16.38 11.41 2.72
N THR A 299 15.75 10.42 3.33
CA THR A 299 15.73 9.04 2.85
C THR A 299 14.55 8.85 1.92
N THR A 300 14.83 8.55 0.66
CA THR A 300 13.82 8.22 -0.33
C THR A 300 13.24 6.85 -0.01
N GLY A 301 11.93 6.80 0.23
CA GLY A 301 11.18 5.56 0.47
C GLY A 301 10.39 5.11 -0.76
N HIS A 302 9.10 4.77 -0.56
CA HIS A 302 8.26 4.26 -1.64
C HIS A 302 8.02 5.30 -2.74
N PRO A 303 8.13 4.93 -4.04
CA PRO A 303 7.72 5.80 -5.14
C PRO A 303 6.19 5.99 -5.16
N LEU A 304 5.71 6.85 -6.07
CA LEU A 304 4.28 6.97 -6.37
C LEU A 304 3.72 5.62 -6.81
N LEU A 305 2.56 5.24 -6.28
CA LEU A 305 1.79 4.14 -6.82
C LEU A 305 0.93 4.67 -7.97
N VAL A 306 1.26 4.23 -9.18
CA VAL A 306 0.65 4.73 -10.41
C VAL A 306 -0.05 3.60 -11.14
N ASN A 307 -1.35 3.74 -11.33
CA ASN A 307 -2.11 2.81 -12.16
C ASN A 307 -1.93 3.12 -13.64
N ASP A 308 -1.56 2.10 -14.42
CA ASP A 308 -1.45 2.21 -15.86
C ASP A 308 -2.81 2.50 -16.49
N ARG A 309 -2.83 3.47 -17.42
CA ARG A 309 -4.05 3.91 -18.10
C ARG A 309 -4.74 2.78 -18.87
N ARG A 310 -3.97 1.97 -19.59
CA ARG A 310 -4.52 0.90 -20.43
C ARG A 310 -5.09 -0.22 -19.57
N LEU A 311 -4.40 -0.59 -18.48
CA LEU A 311 -4.93 -1.57 -17.51
C LEU A 311 -6.26 -1.13 -16.92
N VAL A 312 -6.38 0.13 -16.48
CA VAL A 312 -7.66 0.66 -15.96
C VAL A 312 -8.75 0.59 -17.03
N GLN A 313 -8.47 1.06 -18.25
CA GLN A 313 -9.44 1.07 -19.36
C GLN A 313 -9.91 -0.33 -19.76
N LEU A 314 -9.08 -1.35 -19.59
CA LEU A 314 -9.43 -2.75 -19.86
C LEU A 314 -10.13 -3.42 -18.67
N THR A 315 -9.82 -3.01 -17.43
CA THR A 315 -10.40 -3.60 -16.22
C THR A 315 -11.81 -3.13 -15.94
N ASP A 316 -12.10 -1.83 -16.12
CA ASP A 316 -13.41 -1.25 -15.80
C ASP A 316 -14.57 -1.93 -16.52
N PRO A 317 -14.51 -2.23 -17.84
CA PRO A 317 -15.56 -2.98 -18.54
C PRO A 317 -15.74 -4.41 -18.03
N LEU A 318 -14.67 -5.05 -17.54
CA LEU A 318 -14.73 -6.41 -16.97
C LEU A 318 -15.42 -6.40 -15.60
N LEU A 319 -15.16 -5.38 -14.78
CA LEU A 319 -15.87 -5.17 -13.52
C LEU A 319 -17.36 -4.92 -13.75
N ASP A 320 -17.69 -4.05 -14.71
CA ASP A 320 -19.09 -3.77 -15.10
C ASP A 320 -19.81 -5.03 -15.57
N HIS A 321 -19.14 -5.86 -16.39
CA HIS A 321 -19.69 -7.15 -16.84
C HIS A 321 -19.96 -8.14 -15.69
N LEU A 322 -19.19 -8.06 -14.61
CA LEU A 322 -19.41 -8.82 -13.37
C LEU A 322 -20.47 -8.20 -12.47
N GLY A 323 -21.08 -7.07 -12.88
CA GLY A 323 -22.03 -6.31 -12.05
C GLY A 323 -21.37 -5.61 -10.85
N ILE A 324 -20.07 -5.35 -10.90
CA ILE A 324 -19.32 -4.65 -9.85
C ILE A 324 -19.23 -3.17 -10.22
N PRO A 325 -19.85 -2.28 -9.43
CA PRO A 325 -19.77 -0.85 -9.68
C PRO A 325 -18.34 -0.31 -9.56
N VAL A 326 -17.92 0.48 -10.54
CA VAL A 326 -16.64 1.24 -10.47
C VAL A 326 -16.92 2.63 -9.92
N ALA A 327 -16.05 3.11 -9.02
CA ALA A 327 -16.19 4.43 -8.41
C ALA A 327 -16.12 5.53 -9.46
N HIS A 328 -17.12 6.42 -9.49
CA HIS A 328 -17.15 7.56 -10.39
C HIS A 328 -15.98 8.52 -10.15
N GLU A 329 -15.68 8.80 -8.88
CA GLU A 329 -14.50 9.53 -8.47
C GLU A 329 -13.48 8.52 -7.91
N PRO A 330 -12.25 8.44 -8.49
CA PRO A 330 -11.28 7.47 -8.04
C PRO A 330 -10.77 7.80 -6.63
N PHE A 331 -10.66 6.77 -5.80
CA PHE A 331 -10.01 6.90 -4.50
C PHE A 331 -8.52 7.25 -4.70
N ARG A 332 -8.06 8.22 -3.93
CA ARG A 332 -6.64 8.62 -3.84
C ARG A 332 -6.28 8.84 -2.38
N SER A 333 -5.06 8.50 -2.01
CA SER A 333 -4.60 8.59 -0.63
C SER A 333 -3.16 9.10 -0.55
N CYS A 334 -2.88 9.89 0.48
CA CYS A 334 -1.50 10.17 0.89
C CYS A 334 -0.85 9.03 1.69
N GLY A 335 -1.54 7.90 1.86
CA GLY A 335 -0.90 6.63 2.23
C GLY A 335 0.09 6.18 1.17
N ALA A 336 1.00 5.30 1.52
CA ALA A 336 1.93 4.67 0.60
C ALA A 336 1.72 3.15 0.67
N ASP A 337 2.08 2.46 -0.41
CA ASP A 337 2.09 0.99 -0.50
C ASP A 337 3.34 0.60 -1.29
N ASP A 338 4.08 -0.38 -0.81
CA ASP A 338 5.30 -0.86 -1.44
C ASP A 338 5.07 -1.53 -2.80
N PHE A 339 3.80 -1.83 -3.14
CA PHE A 339 3.37 -2.26 -4.47
C PHE A 339 3.87 -1.33 -5.58
N SER A 340 4.08 -0.05 -5.26
CA SER A 340 4.63 0.96 -6.17
C SER A 340 5.97 0.55 -6.81
N HIS A 341 6.78 -0.28 -6.14
CA HIS A 341 8.06 -0.76 -6.68
C HIS A 341 7.89 -1.70 -7.88
N TYR A 342 6.74 -2.37 -8.03
CA TYR A 342 6.52 -3.22 -9.21
C TYR A 342 6.40 -2.46 -10.52
N ALA A 343 6.21 -1.14 -10.48
CA ALA A 343 6.27 -0.29 -11.67
C ALA A 343 7.66 -0.28 -12.34
N GLU A 344 8.71 -0.74 -11.63
CA GLU A 344 10.06 -0.92 -12.20
C GLU A 344 10.15 -2.10 -13.19
N ILE A 345 9.22 -3.06 -13.11
CA ILE A 345 9.25 -4.29 -13.93
C ILE A 345 8.12 -4.38 -14.95
N ALA A 346 6.94 -3.80 -14.69
CA ALA A 346 5.80 -3.85 -15.59
C ALA A 346 4.76 -2.78 -15.26
N PRO A 347 3.80 -2.49 -16.18
CA PRO A 347 2.60 -1.71 -15.86
C PRO A 347 1.88 -2.25 -14.64
N THR A 348 1.45 -1.36 -13.73
CA THR A 348 0.80 -1.70 -12.46
C THR A 348 -0.65 -1.28 -12.42
N LEU A 349 -1.46 -2.06 -11.68
CA LEU A 349 -2.84 -1.74 -11.33
C LEU A 349 -3.09 -2.12 -9.87
N MET A 350 -3.35 -1.13 -9.01
CA MET A 350 -3.90 -1.31 -7.68
C MET A 350 -5.37 -0.89 -7.68
N MET A 351 -6.24 -1.80 -7.27
CA MET A 351 -7.67 -1.55 -7.11
C MET A 351 -8.02 -1.39 -5.63
N PHE A 352 -8.78 -0.37 -5.28
CA PHE A 352 -9.27 -0.22 -3.92
C PHE A 352 -10.71 -0.73 -3.82
N VAL A 353 -10.88 -1.77 -3.04
CA VAL A 353 -12.15 -2.49 -2.88
C VAL A 353 -12.88 -1.98 -1.66
N GLY A 354 -14.04 -1.38 -1.86
CA GLY A 354 -14.85 -0.81 -0.79
C GLY A 354 -15.35 -1.86 0.20
N VAL A 355 -15.06 -1.64 1.48
CA VAL A 355 -15.50 -2.49 2.57
C VAL A 355 -16.11 -1.66 3.69
N GLN A 356 -17.26 -2.07 4.19
CA GLN A 356 -17.88 -1.53 5.39
C GLN A 356 -17.84 -2.56 6.50
N GLN A 357 -17.76 -2.10 7.74
CA GLN A 357 -17.84 -2.96 8.90
C GLN A 357 -19.26 -3.36 9.27
N ASP A 358 -20.23 -2.45 9.03
CA ASP A 358 -21.65 -2.71 9.22
C ASP A 358 -22.41 -2.50 7.88
N PRO A 359 -22.73 -3.57 7.17
CA PRO A 359 -23.52 -3.48 5.94
C PRO A 359 -24.92 -2.90 6.13
N ALA A 360 -25.45 -2.96 7.37
CA ALA A 360 -26.79 -2.45 7.70
C ALA A 360 -26.82 -0.93 7.92
N ALA A 361 -25.65 -0.30 8.09
CA ALA A 361 -25.51 1.15 8.23
C ALA A 361 -24.82 1.75 6.99
N PRO A 362 -25.53 2.04 5.90
CA PRO A 362 -24.93 2.67 4.72
C PRO A 362 -24.33 4.02 5.10
N ILE A 363 -23.02 4.15 4.94
CA ILE A 363 -22.28 5.38 5.23
C ILE A 363 -22.33 6.27 4.00
N SER A 364 -22.72 7.54 4.15
CA SER A 364 -22.64 8.51 3.06
C SER A 364 -21.19 8.82 2.69
N PRO A 365 -20.89 9.28 1.46
CA PRO A 365 -19.53 9.69 1.07
C PRO A 365 -18.88 10.70 2.02
N ALA A 366 -19.67 11.57 2.67
CA ALA A 366 -19.18 12.52 3.68
C ALA A 366 -18.75 11.81 4.98
N GLU A 367 -19.45 10.77 5.38
CA GLU A 367 -19.15 9.99 6.59
C GLU A 367 -17.94 9.07 6.40
N LEU A 368 -17.64 8.63 5.18
CA LEU A 368 -16.44 7.85 4.84
C LEU A 368 -15.12 8.55 5.23
N ASN A 369 -15.15 9.85 5.42
CA ASN A 369 -14.00 10.66 5.84
C ASN A 369 -14.13 11.17 7.29
N SER A 370 -15.10 10.68 8.06
CA SER A 370 -15.29 11.12 9.45
C SER A 370 -14.24 10.49 10.38
N ARG A 371 -13.90 11.21 11.47
CA ARG A 371 -12.99 10.70 12.52
C ARG A 371 -13.58 9.54 13.32
N SER A 372 -14.87 9.27 13.21
CA SER A 372 -15.57 8.17 13.89
C SER A 372 -15.55 6.88 13.08
N GLN A 373 -15.09 6.91 11.82
CA GLN A 373 -15.00 5.70 11.01
C GLN A 373 -13.85 4.82 11.48
N VAL A 374 -14.10 3.52 11.57
CA VAL A 374 -13.06 2.52 11.78
C VAL A 374 -12.25 2.38 10.49
N GLY A 375 -10.98 2.82 10.54
CA GLY A 375 -10.05 2.76 9.42
C GLY A 375 -9.19 1.51 9.42
N LEU A 376 -8.31 1.41 8.43
CA LEU A 376 -7.18 0.48 8.45
C LEU A 376 -6.34 0.72 9.71
N HIS A 377 -5.66 -0.31 10.21
CA HIS A 377 -4.83 -0.30 11.42
C HIS A 377 -5.61 -0.03 12.72
N HIS A 378 -6.94 -0.18 12.70
CA HIS A 378 -7.75 -0.08 13.91
C HIS A 378 -7.99 -1.47 14.52
N PRO A 379 -7.94 -1.64 15.86
CA PRO A 379 -8.09 -2.96 16.51
C PRO A 379 -9.45 -3.63 16.31
N THR A 380 -10.45 -2.92 15.83
CA THR A 380 -11.77 -3.47 15.49
C THR A 380 -12.01 -3.52 13.97
N PHE A 381 -11.00 -3.27 13.13
CA PHE A 381 -11.15 -3.36 11.69
C PHE A 381 -11.37 -4.81 11.26
N LEU A 382 -12.51 -5.09 10.64
CA LEU A 382 -12.88 -6.43 10.20
C LEU A 382 -13.79 -6.35 8.96
N PRO A 383 -13.25 -6.48 7.74
CA PRO A 383 -14.06 -6.53 6.53
C PRO A 383 -15.06 -7.70 6.56
N SER A 384 -16.25 -7.50 5.99
CA SER A 384 -17.26 -8.56 5.85
C SER A 384 -16.72 -9.75 5.05
N SER A 385 -17.40 -10.90 5.15
CA SER A 385 -17.03 -12.09 4.36
C SER A 385 -17.12 -11.86 2.86
N ASP A 386 -18.04 -10.99 2.41
CA ASP A 386 -18.25 -10.68 0.99
C ASP A 386 -17.05 -9.97 0.35
N ALA A 387 -16.20 -9.34 1.17
CA ALA A 387 -14.97 -8.71 0.70
C ALA A 387 -14.04 -9.71 -0.03
N VAL A 388 -13.99 -10.98 0.40
CA VAL A 388 -13.16 -12.01 -0.24
C VAL A 388 -13.60 -12.23 -1.68
N ALA A 389 -14.91 -12.37 -1.90
CA ALA A 389 -15.47 -12.57 -3.24
C ALA A 389 -15.25 -11.34 -4.13
N LEU A 390 -15.45 -10.15 -3.58
CA LEU A 390 -15.27 -8.90 -4.32
C LEU A 390 -13.81 -8.67 -4.73
N VAL A 391 -12.87 -8.87 -3.80
CA VAL A 391 -11.42 -8.78 -4.10
C VAL A 391 -11.02 -9.83 -5.13
N ALA A 392 -11.48 -11.08 -5.00
CA ALA A 392 -11.13 -12.15 -5.93
C ALA A 392 -11.63 -11.88 -7.35
N ARG A 393 -12.86 -11.36 -7.50
CA ARG A 393 -13.41 -10.96 -8.81
C ARG A 393 -12.68 -9.76 -9.39
N SER A 394 -12.26 -8.80 -8.54
CA SER A 394 -11.44 -7.67 -8.97
C SER A 394 -10.07 -8.12 -9.48
N LEU A 395 -9.40 -9.01 -8.77
CA LEU A 395 -8.13 -9.61 -9.20
C LEU A 395 -8.28 -10.40 -10.51
N MET A 396 -9.38 -11.14 -10.68
CA MET A 396 -9.71 -11.85 -11.90
C MET A 396 -9.89 -10.90 -13.09
N ALA A 397 -10.62 -9.80 -12.92
CA ALA A 397 -10.77 -8.76 -13.93
C ALA A 397 -9.42 -8.13 -14.29
N GLY A 398 -8.60 -7.79 -13.30
CA GLY A 398 -7.24 -7.27 -13.51
C GLY A 398 -6.32 -8.27 -14.23
N TYR A 399 -6.39 -9.57 -13.92
CA TYR A 399 -5.67 -10.62 -14.65
C TYR A 399 -6.04 -10.62 -16.12
N LEU A 400 -7.35 -10.62 -16.44
CA LEU A 400 -7.81 -10.66 -17.83
C LEU A 400 -7.46 -9.37 -18.59
N ALA A 401 -7.52 -8.22 -17.92
CA ALA A 401 -7.07 -6.96 -18.49
C ALA A 401 -5.57 -6.99 -18.82
N GLY A 402 -4.73 -7.50 -17.91
CA GLY A 402 -3.30 -7.73 -18.15
C GLY A 402 -3.06 -8.70 -19.32
N ALA A 403 -3.81 -9.78 -19.42
CA ALA A 403 -3.71 -10.73 -20.50
C ALA A 403 -4.06 -10.10 -21.88
N GLN A 404 -4.98 -9.14 -21.91
CA GLN A 404 -5.30 -8.40 -23.14
C GLN A 404 -4.16 -7.48 -23.59
N LEU A 405 -3.32 -6.97 -22.68
CA LEU A 405 -2.13 -6.18 -23.04
C LEU A 405 -1.14 -6.98 -23.90
N ALA A 406 -1.03 -8.29 -23.68
CA ALA A 406 -0.13 -9.15 -24.46
C ALA A 406 -0.57 -9.34 -25.93
N ARG A 407 -1.82 -9.03 -26.27
CA ARG A 407 -2.38 -9.19 -27.62
C ARG A 407 -2.17 -7.96 -28.50
N HIS A 408 -1.66 -6.87 -27.93
CA HIS A 408 -1.47 -5.57 -28.57
C HIS A 408 -0.06 -5.00 -28.35
#